data_691dd55a6220c9c54775cc3a5eebff10
#
_entry.id   691dd55a6220c9c54775cc3a5eebff10
#
_cell.length_a   1.000
_cell.length_b   1.000
_cell.length_c   1.000
_cell.angle_alpha   90.00
_cell.angle_beta   90.00
_cell.angle_gamma   90.00
#
_symmetry.space_group_name_H-M   'P 1'
#
loop_
_entity.id
_entity.type
_entity.pdbx_description
1 polymer ?
#
loop_
_entity_poly.entity_id
_entity_poly.type
_entity_poly.pdbx_seq_one_letter_code
_entity_poly.pdbx_strand_id
1 'polypeptide(L)'
;MEIATAPKRRKCSALRKWIHRAFLVWAVVSTLWLANSVRTQGVDRKTLRNSAGVQVVDQTQTLEFLPAEANCKTALVFFCGSGIAADAYAPLLRPVAEDGYAVFIIKLPYRFAPLDSHKKSAVNTAISLISSNPKYERWVLSGHSLGAALACRTIVTSPAGFDALVLVGTTHPKVDDLSFLQIPVTKVYGSNDGIATPESTLNNKGLLPPHTRWINIQGGNHSQFGHYGHQLFDGRAGISRLEQQRETRRELLKLLNEVDVAYVIQKHSLEPETVR
;
A
#
# COMPACT_ATOMS: atom_id res chain seq x y z
N MET A 1 -71.95 33.57 0.90
CA MET A 1 -71.22 33.27 2.14
C MET A 1 -70.51 31.94 1.89
N GLU A 2 -69.30 32.02 1.42
CA GLU A 2 -68.49 30.84 0.94
C GLU A 2 -67.71 30.31 2.14
N ILE A 3 -67.99 29.05 2.50
CA ILE A 3 -67.34 28.39 3.65
C ILE A 3 -65.99 27.87 3.13
N ALA A 4 -64.93 28.59 3.50
CA ALA A 4 -63.55 28.15 3.24
C ALA A 4 -63.24 26.83 3.98
N THR A 5 -63.07 25.74 3.23
CA THR A 5 -62.65 24.43 3.77
C THR A 5 -61.17 24.48 4.15
N ALA A 6 -60.85 24.28 5.43
CA ALA A 6 -59.49 24.23 5.94
C ALA A 6 -58.67 23.09 5.25
N PRO A 7 -57.39 23.31 4.91
CA PRO A 7 -56.57 22.29 4.25
C PRO A 7 -56.37 21.06 5.15
N LYS A 8 -56.77 19.87 4.66
CA LYS A 8 -56.49 18.57 5.31
C LYS A 8 -55.01 18.39 5.49
N ARG A 9 -54.49 18.54 6.73
CA ARG A 9 -53.11 18.11 7.07
C ARG A 9 -52.92 16.63 6.68
N ARG A 10 -52.13 16.38 5.65
CA ARG A 10 -51.71 15.00 5.28
C ARG A 10 -50.99 14.42 6.48
N LYS A 11 -51.61 13.48 7.19
CA LYS A 11 -50.99 12.66 8.21
C LYS A 11 -49.88 11.88 7.52
N CYS A 12 -48.60 12.19 7.77
CA CYS A 12 -47.49 11.31 7.37
C CYS A 12 -47.79 9.91 7.92
N SER A 13 -48.01 8.94 7.04
CA SER A 13 -48.38 7.58 7.45
C SER A 13 -47.32 7.01 8.40
N ALA A 14 -47.73 6.22 9.39
CA ALA A 14 -46.82 5.55 10.31
C ALA A 14 -45.72 4.75 9.55
N LEU A 15 -46.09 4.21 8.40
CA LEU A 15 -45.20 3.53 7.45
C LEU A 15 -44.03 4.43 6.98
N ARG A 16 -44.31 5.69 6.60
CA ARG A 16 -43.27 6.63 6.16
C ARG A 16 -42.27 6.93 7.30
N LYS A 17 -42.76 7.12 8.51
CA LYS A 17 -41.90 7.32 9.69
C LYS A 17 -41.04 6.08 9.97
N TRP A 18 -41.60 4.88 9.82
CA TRP A 18 -40.89 3.64 10.00
C TRP A 18 -39.80 3.47 8.95
N ILE A 19 -40.09 3.71 7.66
CA ILE A 19 -39.11 3.67 6.58
C ILE A 19 -37.97 4.65 6.84
N HIS A 20 -38.24 5.91 7.24
CA HIS A 20 -37.18 6.85 7.58
C HIS A 20 -36.30 6.38 8.75
N ARG A 21 -36.88 5.80 9.79
CA ARG A 21 -36.12 5.25 10.93
C ARG A 21 -35.24 4.06 10.49
N ALA A 22 -35.80 3.14 9.72
CA ALA A 22 -35.05 2.00 9.18
C ALA A 22 -33.89 2.46 8.30
N PHE A 23 -34.09 3.46 7.43
CA PHE A 23 -33.04 4.04 6.61
C PHE A 23 -31.95 4.71 7.45
N LEU A 24 -32.30 5.46 8.48
CA LEU A 24 -31.33 6.09 9.38
C LEU A 24 -30.49 5.03 10.13
N VAL A 25 -31.14 3.99 10.64
CA VAL A 25 -30.42 2.88 11.31
C VAL A 25 -29.49 2.21 10.31
N TRP A 26 -29.95 1.89 9.12
CA TRP A 26 -29.13 1.29 8.06
C TRP A 26 -27.93 2.19 7.70
N ALA A 27 -28.14 3.50 7.53
CA ALA A 27 -27.09 4.45 7.21
C ALA A 27 -26.02 4.52 8.31
N VAL A 28 -26.46 4.57 9.59
CA VAL A 28 -25.51 4.57 10.72
C VAL A 28 -24.73 3.27 10.78
N VAL A 29 -25.39 2.11 10.69
CA VAL A 29 -24.74 0.79 10.74
C VAL A 29 -23.76 0.64 9.59
N SER A 30 -24.14 1.02 8.37
CA SER A 30 -23.27 0.97 7.17
C SER A 30 -22.05 1.88 7.33
N THR A 31 -22.25 3.11 7.84
CA THR A 31 -21.14 4.05 8.10
C THR A 31 -20.17 3.52 9.13
N LEU A 32 -20.66 2.99 10.25
CA LEU A 32 -19.82 2.38 11.30
C LEU A 32 -19.07 1.16 10.78
N TRP A 33 -19.72 0.34 9.96
CA TRP A 33 -19.10 -0.82 9.34
C TRP A 33 -17.99 -0.39 8.37
N LEU A 34 -18.23 0.57 7.48
CA LEU A 34 -17.24 1.12 6.56
C LEU A 34 -16.06 1.75 7.32
N ALA A 35 -16.32 2.53 8.35
CA ALA A 35 -15.26 3.09 9.20
C ALA A 35 -14.42 2.00 9.86
N ASN A 36 -15.06 0.92 10.35
CA ASN A 36 -14.36 -0.21 10.94
C ASN A 36 -13.56 -1.02 9.90
N SER A 37 -14.01 -1.10 8.65
CA SER A 37 -13.31 -1.85 7.58
C SER A 37 -11.95 -1.25 7.20
N VAL A 38 -11.75 0.06 7.40
CA VAL A 38 -10.48 0.76 7.13
C VAL A 38 -9.66 1.06 8.39
N ARG A 39 -10.20 0.75 9.57
CA ARG A 39 -9.52 0.99 10.84
C ARG A 39 -8.43 -0.05 11.06
N THR A 40 -7.26 0.37 11.53
CA THR A 40 -6.18 -0.53 11.98
C THR A 40 -6.67 -1.46 13.08
N GLN A 41 -6.40 -2.77 12.92
CA GLN A 41 -6.85 -3.82 13.82
C GLN A 41 -5.74 -4.86 14.06
N GLY A 42 -5.57 -5.30 15.29
CA GLY A 42 -4.67 -6.40 15.64
C GLY A 42 -3.17 -6.09 15.47
N VAL A 43 -2.79 -4.81 15.47
CA VAL A 43 -1.38 -4.41 15.50
C VAL A 43 -0.93 -4.33 16.95
N ASP A 44 0.08 -5.11 17.32
CA ASP A 44 0.71 -4.99 18.65
C ASP A 44 1.44 -3.64 18.73
N ARG A 45 1.19 -2.90 19.82
CA ARG A 45 1.85 -1.62 20.10
C ARG A 45 3.38 -1.72 20.12
N LYS A 46 3.93 -2.90 20.43
CA LYS A 46 5.38 -3.14 20.39
C LYS A 46 5.95 -2.98 18.97
N THR A 47 5.16 -3.31 17.95
CA THR A 47 5.55 -3.17 16.54
C THR A 47 5.78 -1.70 16.15
N LEU A 48 5.19 -0.76 16.88
CA LEU A 48 5.28 0.69 16.65
C LEU A 48 6.24 1.39 17.65
N ARG A 49 7.08 0.63 18.37
CA ARG A 49 8.06 1.16 19.32
C ARG A 49 9.47 0.79 18.91
N ASN A 50 10.44 1.60 19.35
CA ASN A 50 11.84 1.28 19.22
C ASN A 50 12.16 -0.06 19.86
N SER A 51 13.11 -0.78 19.26
CA SER A 51 13.75 -1.97 19.82
C SER A 51 15.25 -1.86 19.65
N ALA A 52 16.02 -2.84 20.15
CA ALA A 52 17.46 -2.87 19.95
C ALA A 52 17.87 -2.89 18.46
N GLY A 53 17.05 -3.53 17.59
CA GLY A 53 17.36 -3.68 16.18
C GLY A 53 16.68 -2.67 15.24
N VAL A 54 15.63 -1.96 15.69
CA VAL A 54 14.86 -1.06 14.82
C VAL A 54 14.43 0.20 15.56
N GLN A 55 14.80 1.35 15.01
CA GLN A 55 14.27 2.65 15.40
C GLN A 55 12.97 2.91 14.61
N VAL A 56 11.94 3.39 15.29
CA VAL A 56 10.65 3.79 14.67
C VAL A 56 10.53 5.31 14.75
N VAL A 57 10.31 5.93 13.60
CA VAL A 57 10.15 7.39 13.49
C VAL A 57 8.79 7.67 12.85
N ASP A 58 7.92 8.35 13.58
CA ASP A 58 6.58 8.70 13.13
C ASP A 58 6.52 10.18 12.74
N GLN A 59 6.63 10.46 11.45
CA GLN A 59 6.58 11.80 10.86
C GLN A 59 5.18 12.14 10.35
N THR A 60 4.94 13.38 9.98
CA THR A 60 3.66 13.81 9.40
C THR A 60 3.31 13.05 8.13
N GLN A 61 4.28 12.81 7.25
CA GLN A 61 4.09 12.21 5.92
C GLN A 61 4.56 10.77 5.82
N THR A 62 5.37 10.29 6.79
CA THR A 62 5.93 8.94 6.78
C THR A 62 5.79 8.26 8.14
N LEU A 63 5.77 6.94 8.12
CA LEU A 63 6.13 6.09 9.25
C LEU A 63 7.35 5.29 8.83
N GLU A 64 8.42 5.37 9.61
CA GLU A 64 9.73 4.85 9.23
C GLU A 64 10.17 3.75 10.18
N PHE A 65 10.70 2.68 9.63
CA PHE A 65 11.41 1.64 10.36
C PHE A 65 12.86 1.64 9.89
N LEU A 66 13.76 2.08 10.75
CA LEU A 66 15.18 2.26 10.45
C LEU A 66 15.99 1.20 11.20
N PRO A 67 16.75 0.33 10.52
CA PRO A 67 17.64 -0.62 11.18
C PRO A 67 18.66 0.12 12.05
N ALA A 68 18.93 -0.41 13.26
CA ALA A 68 19.94 0.15 14.16
C ALA A 68 21.36 0.00 13.56
N GLU A 69 21.60 -1.12 12.86
CA GLU A 69 22.81 -1.35 12.08
C GLU A 69 22.43 -1.37 10.60
N ALA A 70 22.66 -0.24 9.92
CA ALA A 70 22.39 -0.12 8.49
C ALA A 70 23.57 -0.66 7.69
N ASN A 71 23.63 -1.98 7.51
CA ASN A 71 24.64 -2.63 6.67
C ASN A 71 24.26 -2.60 5.18
N CYS A 72 22.97 -2.43 4.86
CA CYS A 72 22.46 -2.36 3.50
C CYS A 72 22.37 -0.91 3.01
N LYS A 73 22.71 -0.72 1.74
CA LYS A 73 22.56 0.56 1.04
C LYS A 73 21.23 0.69 0.31
N THR A 74 20.38 -0.30 0.45
CA THR A 74 19.06 -0.38 -0.18
C THR A 74 17.96 -0.04 0.80
N ALA A 75 16.99 0.77 0.39
CA ALA A 75 15.81 1.15 1.17
C ALA A 75 14.51 0.84 0.41
N LEU A 76 13.43 0.63 1.18
CA LEU A 76 12.08 0.41 0.68
C LEU A 76 11.20 1.63 0.93
N VAL A 77 10.55 2.15 -0.12
CA VAL A 77 9.44 3.09 -0.03
C VAL A 77 8.14 2.34 -0.29
N PHE A 78 7.17 2.46 0.62
CA PHE A 78 5.90 1.77 0.53
C PHE A 78 4.72 2.75 0.66
N PHE A 79 3.85 2.81 -0.34
CA PHE A 79 2.62 3.59 -0.30
C PHE A 79 1.46 2.82 0.32
N CYS A 80 0.76 3.44 1.28
CA CYS A 80 -0.46 2.89 1.85
C CYS A 80 -1.59 2.75 0.83
N GLY A 81 -2.50 1.81 1.04
CA GLY A 81 -3.78 1.72 0.34
C GLY A 81 -4.75 2.82 0.77
N SER A 82 -5.79 3.06 -0.05
CA SER A 82 -6.82 4.06 0.21
C SER A 82 -7.55 3.81 1.54
N GLY A 83 -7.62 4.80 2.40
CA GLY A 83 -8.27 4.75 3.70
C GLY A 83 -7.46 4.05 4.80
N ILE A 84 -6.35 3.39 4.46
CA ILE A 84 -5.58 2.59 5.41
C ILE A 84 -4.44 3.41 6.00
N ALA A 85 -4.32 3.38 7.32
CA ALA A 85 -3.24 4.06 8.03
C ALA A 85 -1.91 3.28 7.92
N ALA A 86 -0.79 3.99 8.06
CA ALA A 86 0.55 3.41 7.92
C ALA A 86 0.84 2.33 8.96
N ASP A 87 0.33 2.48 10.18
CA ASP A 87 0.47 1.51 11.26
C ASP A 87 -0.13 0.13 10.93
N ALA A 88 -1.16 0.08 10.07
CA ALA A 88 -1.75 -1.17 9.60
C ALA A 88 -0.76 -2.04 8.78
N TYR A 89 0.28 -1.44 8.22
CA TYR A 89 1.32 -2.15 7.48
C TYR A 89 2.55 -2.47 8.33
N ALA A 90 2.60 -2.02 9.59
CA ALA A 90 3.75 -2.27 10.47
C ALA A 90 4.08 -3.76 10.67
N PRO A 91 3.12 -4.69 10.85
CA PRO A 91 3.42 -6.11 10.98
C PRO A 91 3.98 -6.76 9.69
N LEU A 92 3.65 -6.21 8.52
CA LEU A 92 4.21 -6.65 7.24
C LEU A 92 5.64 -6.13 7.07
N LEU A 93 5.88 -4.84 7.42
CA LEU A 93 7.04 -4.08 6.95
C LEU A 93 8.14 -3.89 8.01
N ARG A 94 7.81 -3.89 9.30
CA ARG A 94 8.84 -3.82 10.35
C ARG A 94 9.84 -4.98 10.26
N PRO A 95 9.44 -6.24 10.02
CA PRO A 95 10.40 -7.32 9.85
C PRO A 95 11.38 -7.12 8.69
N VAL A 96 11.00 -6.34 7.66
CA VAL A 96 11.94 -5.94 6.58
C VAL A 96 13.07 -5.07 7.14
N ALA A 97 12.75 -4.21 8.11
CA ALA A 97 13.78 -3.41 8.79
C ALA A 97 14.61 -4.24 9.78
N GLU A 98 14.03 -5.27 10.39
CA GLU A 98 14.74 -6.24 11.23
C GLU A 98 15.74 -7.07 10.41
N ASP A 99 15.47 -7.26 9.10
CA ASP A 99 16.38 -7.88 8.12
C ASP A 99 17.41 -6.88 7.52
N GLY A 100 17.49 -5.63 8.05
CA GLY A 100 18.53 -4.65 7.72
C GLY A 100 18.18 -3.61 6.65
N TYR A 101 16.97 -3.63 6.06
CA TYR A 101 16.53 -2.67 5.04
C TYR A 101 15.71 -1.55 5.64
N ALA A 102 16.09 -0.29 5.43
CA ALA A 102 15.24 0.82 5.86
C ALA A 102 13.91 0.84 5.13
N VAL A 103 12.84 1.13 5.84
CA VAL A 103 11.47 1.16 5.32
C VAL A 103 10.84 2.51 5.60
N PHE A 104 10.33 3.15 4.54
CA PHE A 104 9.61 4.41 4.58
C PHE A 104 8.18 4.19 4.09
N ILE A 105 7.20 4.21 5.00
CA ILE A 105 5.80 4.05 4.66
C ILE A 105 5.18 5.41 4.43
N ILE A 106 4.75 5.70 3.21
CA ILE A 106 4.13 6.98 2.84
C ILE A 106 2.68 7.02 3.34
N LYS A 107 2.39 7.98 4.20
CA LYS A 107 1.03 8.28 4.67
C LYS A 107 0.29 9.09 3.61
N LEU A 108 -0.87 8.61 3.18
CA LEU A 108 -1.67 9.36 2.23
C LEU A 108 -2.36 10.55 2.92
N PRO A 109 -2.33 11.76 2.33
CA PRO A 109 -3.10 12.89 2.83
C PRO A 109 -4.58 12.50 3.03
N TYR A 110 -5.11 12.78 4.23
CA TYR A 110 -6.46 12.39 4.65
C TYR A 110 -6.74 10.90 4.51
N ARG A 111 -5.72 10.02 4.50
CA ARG A 111 -5.74 8.57 4.24
C ARG A 111 -6.20 8.16 2.84
N PHE A 112 -6.90 9.00 2.10
CA PHE A 112 -7.53 8.69 0.82
C PHE A 112 -6.86 9.37 -0.37
N ALA A 113 -6.07 10.41 -0.13
CA ALA A 113 -5.56 11.30 -1.18
C ALA A 113 -6.65 11.70 -2.20
N PRO A 114 -7.79 12.30 -1.74
CA PRO A 114 -8.99 12.47 -2.56
C PRO A 114 -8.80 13.43 -3.74
N LEU A 115 -7.81 14.32 -3.68
CA LEU A 115 -7.52 15.29 -4.75
C LEU A 115 -6.22 14.90 -5.46
N ASP A 116 -6.07 15.31 -6.72
CA ASP A 116 -4.82 15.10 -7.47
C ASP A 116 -3.61 15.81 -6.84
N SER A 117 -3.82 16.97 -6.20
CA SER A 117 -2.78 17.65 -5.41
C SER A 117 -2.30 16.79 -4.24
N HIS A 118 -3.19 16.03 -3.59
CA HIS A 118 -2.83 15.10 -2.52
C HIS A 118 -2.02 13.90 -3.05
N LYS A 119 -2.40 13.36 -4.20
CA LYS A 119 -1.65 12.29 -4.88
C LYS A 119 -0.26 12.78 -5.29
N LYS A 120 -0.16 13.97 -5.89
CA LYS A 120 1.12 14.61 -6.22
C LYS A 120 1.98 14.84 -4.98
N SER A 121 1.38 15.30 -3.86
CA SER A 121 2.09 15.45 -2.59
C SER A 121 2.70 14.13 -2.11
N ALA A 122 1.95 13.03 -2.14
CA ALA A 122 2.46 11.72 -1.75
C ALA A 122 3.60 11.24 -2.68
N VAL A 123 3.46 11.42 -4.00
CA VAL A 123 4.51 11.12 -5.00
C VAL A 123 5.77 11.95 -4.72
N ASN A 124 5.63 13.26 -4.50
CA ASN A 124 6.77 14.13 -4.20
C ASN A 124 7.45 13.75 -2.89
N THR A 125 6.69 13.33 -1.86
CA THR A 125 7.25 12.82 -0.61
C THR A 125 8.15 11.62 -0.90
N ALA A 126 7.70 10.64 -1.70
CA ALA A 126 8.50 9.46 -2.04
C ALA A 126 9.79 9.84 -2.79
N ILE A 127 9.71 10.75 -3.76
CA ILE A 127 10.88 11.22 -4.52
C ILE A 127 11.87 11.99 -3.61
N SER A 128 11.37 12.83 -2.71
CA SER A 128 12.22 13.61 -1.81
C SER A 128 12.99 12.77 -0.79
N LEU A 129 12.51 11.56 -0.46
CA LEU A 129 13.23 10.64 0.43
C LEU A 129 14.62 10.29 -0.10
N ILE A 130 14.79 10.18 -1.42
CA ILE A 130 16.06 9.86 -2.07
C ILE A 130 17.11 10.93 -1.72
N SER A 131 16.80 12.20 -1.95
CA SER A 131 17.72 13.30 -1.66
C SER A 131 17.90 13.56 -0.15
N SER A 132 16.87 13.29 0.65
CA SER A 132 16.89 13.49 2.10
C SER A 132 17.63 12.38 2.86
N ASN A 133 17.90 11.27 2.22
CA ASN A 133 18.55 10.10 2.84
C ASN A 133 19.73 9.58 2.00
N PRO A 134 20.79 10.39 1.79
CA PRO A 134 21.90 10.07 0.89
C PRO A 134 22.74 8.85 1.32
N LYS A 135 22.51 8.33 2.51
CA LYS A 135 23.14 7.09 3.00
C LYS A 135 22.63 5.84 2.29
N TYR A 136 21.41 5.89 1.70
CA TYR A 136 20.86 4.82 0.86
C TYR A 136 21.11 5.15 -0.60
N GLU A 137 21.68 4.21 -1.33
CA GLU A 137 22.14 4.38 -2.71
C GLU A 137 21.22 3.66 -3.69
N ARG A 138 20.36 2.76 -3.19
CA ARG A 138 19.38 1.99 -3.96
C ARG A 138 17.99 2.07 -3.32
N TRP A 139 16.97 2.16 -4.17
CA TRP A 139 15.60 2.40 -3.72
C TRP A 139 14.64 1.44 -4.40
N VAL A 140 13.97 0.62 -3.59
CA VAL A 140 12.85 -0.22 -4.03
C VAL A 140 11.54 0.51 -3.75
N LEU A 141 10.70 0.62 -4.76
CA LEU A 141 9.40 1.26 -4.64
C LEU A 141 8.31 0.22 -4.54
N SER A 142 7.36 0.41 -3.63
CA SER A 142 6.23 -0.49 -3.46
C SER A 142 4.96 0.25 -3.05
N GLY A 143 3.83 -0.44 -3.10
CA GLY A 143 2.57 0.07 -2.59
C GLY A 143 1.45 -0.94 -2.71
N HIS A 144 0.42 -0.75 -1.89
CA HIS A 144 -0.78 -1.59 -1.88
C HIS A 144 -1.98 -0.83 -2.48
N SER A 145 -2.75 -1.48 -3.34
CA SER A 145 -4.01 -0.94 -3.89
C SER A 145 -3.80 0.43 -4.55
N LEU A 146 -4.45 1.52 -4.07
CA LEU A 146 -4.20 2.89 -4.51
C LEU A 146 -2.72 3.29 -4.36
N GLY A 147 -2.05 2.82 -3.31
CA GLY A 147 -0.62 3.08 -3.11
C GLY A 147 0.24 2.51 -4.23
N ALA A 148 -0.12 1.36 -4.79
CA ALA A 148 0.55 0.80 -5.95
C ALA A 148 0.32 1.64 -7.23
N ALA A 149 -0.86 2.25 -7.38
CA ALA A 149 -1.10 3.22 -8.46
C ALA A 149 -0.20 4.46 -8.32
N LEU A 150 0.01 4.93 -7.08
CA LEU A 150 0.94 6.04 -6.80
C LEU A 150 2.40 5.64 -7.04
N ALA A 151 2.77 4.39 -6.74
CA ALA A 151 4.08 3.85 -7.07
C ALA A 151 4.31 3.83 -8.60
N CYS A 152 3.33 3.41 -9.41
CA CYS A 152 3.40 3.51 -10.88
C CYS A 152 3.64 4.97 -11.32
N ARG A 153 2.85 5.92 -10.79
CA ARG A 153 3.02 7.34 -11.11
C ARG A 153 4.38 7.90 -10.66
N THR A 154 4.90 7.44 -9.52
CA THR A 154 6.22 7.85 -9.02
C THR A 154 7.33 7.41 -9.97
N ILE A 155 7.30 6.17 -10.44
CA ILE A 155 8.26 5.66 -11.44
C ILE A 155 8.21 6.48 -12.73
N VAL A 156 7.02 6.79 -13.24
CA VAL A 156 6.88 7.63 -14.46
C VAL A 156 7.44 9.04 -14.23
N THR A 157 7.24 9.59 -13.01
CA THR A 157 7.71 10.96 -12.69
C THR A 157 9.22 11.00 -12.47
N SER A 158 9.83 9.96 -11.91
CA SER A 158 11.26 9.87 -11.60
C SER A 158 11.80 8.46 -11.91
N PRO A 159 11.96 8.10 -13.19
CA PRO A 159 12.35 6.73 -13.57
C PRO A 159 13.73 6.32 -13.05
N ALA A 160 14.68 7.24 -13.01
CA ALA A 160 16.04 6.97 -12.52
C ALA A 160 16.17 6.94 -10.99
N GLY A 161 15.11 7.26 -10.25
CA GLY A 161 15.14 7.35 -8.80
C GLY A 161 14.96 6.02 -8.08
N PHE A 162 14.56 4.96 -8.79
CA PHE A 162 14.23 3.68 -8.18
C PHE A 162 14.80 2.51 -8.98
N ASP A 163 15.31 1.51 -8.27
CA ASP A 163 16.01 0.36 -8.82
C ASP A 163 15.11 -0.88 -8.98
N ALA A 164 13.93 -0.90 -8.36
CA ALA A 164 12.94 -1.97 -8.52
C ALA A 164 11.53 -1.51 -8.10
N LEU A 165 10.51 -2.26 -8.55
CA LEU A 165 9.10 -1.96 -8.27
C LEU A 165 8.35 -3.21 -7.81
N VAL A 166 7.59 -3.09 -6.68
CA VAL A 166 6.68 -4.14 -6.21
C VAL A 166 5.26 -3.60 -6.12
N LEU A 167 4.33 -4.17 -6.87
CA LEU A 167 2.92 -3.78 -6.89
C LEU A 167 2.09 -4.82 -6.14
N VAL A 168 1.43 -4.43 -5.05
CA VAL A 168 0.70 -5.34 -4.15
C VAL A 168 -0.80 -5.10 -4.24
N GLY A 169 -1.60 -6.16 -4.47
CA GLY A 169 -3.07 -6.14 -4.44
C GLY A 169 -3.66 -5.02 -5.29
N THR A 170 -3.29 -4.93 -6.57
CA THR A 170 -3.71 -3.82 -7.42
C THR A 170 -3.93 -4.24 -8.86
N THR A 171 -4.86 -3.57 -9.53
CA THR A 171 -5.08 -3.67 -10.98
C THR A 171 -4.18 -2.71 -11.78
N HIS A 172 -3.41 -1.83 -11.11
CA HIS A 172 -2.51 -0.89 -11.78
C HIS A 172 -1.20 -1.56 -12.25
N PRO A 173 -0.56 -1.04 -13.31
CA PRO A 173 -0.95 0.17 -14.04
C PRO A 173 -2.23 -0.01 -14.85
N LYS A 174 -2.96 1.08 -15.10
CA LYS A 174 -4.15 1.13 -15.97
C LYS A 174 -4.01 2.14 -17.10
N VAL A 175 -3.22 3.16 -16.87
CA VAL A 175 -3.01 4.29 -17.78
C VAL A 175 -1.52 4.50 -18.03
N ASP A 176 -0.72 4.40 -16.96
CA ASP A 176 0.72 4.58 -17.05
C ASP A 176 1.32 3.36 -17.77
N ASP A 177 1.98 3.58 -18.89
CA ASP A 177 2.74 2.53 -19.58
C ASP A 177 4.12 2.39 -18.90
N LEU A 178 4.36 1.23 -18.29
CA LEU A 178 5.61 0.87 -17.64
C LEU A 178 6.35 -0.26 -18.38
N SER A 179 5.90 -0.64 -19.57
CA SER A 179 6.47 -1.75 -20.35
C SER A 179 7.93 -1.54 -20.72
N PHE A 180 8.37 -0.28 -20.78
CA PHE A 180 9.74 0.12 -21.13
C PHE A 180 10.75 -0.02 -19.98
N LEU A 181 10.31 -0.25 -18.74
CA LEU A 181 11.21 -0.30 -17.59
C LEU A 181 12.18 -1.50 -17.70
N GLN A 182 13.45 -1.22 -17.44
CA GLN A 182 14.51 -2.24 -17.40
C GLN A 182 14.78 -2.74 -15.99
N ILE A 183 14.23 -2.09 -14.97
CA ILE A 183 14.35 -2.50 -13.56
C ILE A 183 13.48 -3.72 -13.27
N PRO A 184 13.85 -4.55 -12.28
CA PRO A 184 13.01 -5.66 -11.84
C PRO A 184 11.64 -5.19 -11.37
N VAL A 185 10.58 -5.88 -11.82
CA VAL A 185 9.20 -5.62 -11.42
C VAL A 185 8.57 -6.90 -10.89
N THR A 186 7.92 -6.81 -9.71
CA THR A 186 7.14 -7.91 -9.14
C THR A 186 5.72 -7.45 -8.87
N LYS A 187 4.73 -8.26 -9.25
CA LYS A 187 3.33 -8.03 -8.96
C LYS A 187 2.78 -9.15 -8.10
N VAL A 188 2.33 -8.79 -6.88
CA VAL A 188 1.78 -9.72 -5.88
C VAL A 188 0.28 -9.51 -5.77
N TYR A 189 -0.51 -10.56 -5.90
CA TYR A 189 -1.97 -10.51 -5.81
C TYR A 189 -2.53 -11.76 -5.15
N GLY A 190 -3.72 -11.64 -4.55
CA GLY A 190 -4.41 -12.76 -3.91
C GLY A 190 -5.37 -13.45 -4.86
N SER A 191 -5.47 -14.79 -4.83
CA SER A 191 -6.42 -15.53 -5.66
C SER A 191 -7.89 -15.25 -5.32
N ASN A 192 -8.15 -14.82 -4.08
CA ASN A 192 -9.48 -14.49 -3.55
C ASN A 192 -9.67 -12.97 -3.39
N ASP A 193 -8.82 -12.14 -4.00
CA ASP A 193 -8.98 -10.68 -3.98
C ASP A 193 -10.22 -10.30 -4.79
N GLY A 194 -11.25 -9.77 -4.12
CA GLY A 194 -12.51 -9.35 -4.73
C GLY A 194 -12.50 -7.89 -5.19
N ILE A 195 -11.46 -7.12 -4.84
CA ILE A 195 -11.31 -5.70 -5.19
C ILE A 195 -10.37 -5.53 -6.38
N ALA A 196 -9.18 -6.12 -6.30
CA ALA A 196 -8.24 -6.24 -7.41
C ALA A 196 -8.22 -7.70 -7.88
N THR A 197 -9.32 -8.12 -8.51
CA THR A 197 -9.48 -9.52 -8.90
C THR A 197 -8.32 -10.02 -9.76
N PRO A 198 -7.96 -11.31 -9.68
CA PRO A 198 -6.89 -11.88 -10.52
C PRO A 198 -7.05 -11.56 -12.00
N GLU A 199 -8.27 -11.67 -12.52
CA GLU A 199 -8.59 -11.32 -13.90
C GLU A 199 -8.28 -9.85 -14.20
N SER A 200 -8.84 -8.91 -13.41
CA SER A 200 -8.60 -7.47 -13.58
C SER A 200 -7.12 -7.09 -13.40
N THR A 201 -6.40 -7.83 -12.55
CA THR A 201 -4.98 -7.65 -12.32
C THR A 201 -4.15 -8.04 -13.55
N LEU A 202 -4.53 -9.12 -14.24
CA LEU A 202 -3.83 -9.65 -15.41
C LEU A 202 -4.21 -8.93 -16.72
N ASN A 203 -5.38 -8.29 -16.79
CA ASN A 203 -5.84 -7.57 -17.98
C ASN A 203 -4.87 -6.47 -18.43
N ASN A 204 -4.15 -5.86 -17.50
CA ASN A 204 -3.21 -4.77 -17.77
C ASN A 204 -1.74 -5.24 -17.83
N LYS A 205 -1.48 -6.53 -18.01
CA LYS A 205 -0.10 -7.06 -18.04
C LYS A 205 0.79 -6.47 -19.15
N GLY A 206 0.19 -6.06 -20.26
CA GLY A 206 0.90 -5.43 -21.36
C GLY A 206 1.47 -4.04 -21.03
N LEU A 207 1.00 -3.40 -19.94
CA LEU A 207 1.54 -2.13 -19.44
C LEU A 207 2.71 -2.31 -18.46
N LEU A 208 3.16 -3.54 -18.24
CA LEU A 208 4.32 -3.89 -17.42
C LEU A 208 5.38 -4.58 -18.28
N PRO A 209 6.67 -4.54 -17.87
CA PRO A 209 7.73 -5.21 -18.61
C PRO A 209 7.45 -6.70 -18.82
N PRO A 210 7.86 -7.30 -19.95
CA PRO A 210 7.70 -8.73 -20.20
C PRO A 210 8.35 -9.62 -19.11
N HIS A 211 9.40 -9.14 -18.45
CA HIS A 211 10.11 -9.84 -17.38
C HIS A 211 9.47 -9.67 -15.99
N THR A 212 8.28 -9.06 -15.89
CA THR A 212 7.56 -8.90 -14.63
C THR A 212 7.29 -10.26 -13.97
N ARG A 213 7.64 -10.40 -12.70
CA ARG A 213 7.29 -11.58 -11.89
C ARG A 213 5.87 -11.44 -11.36
N TRP A 214 5.04 -12.43 -11.64
CA TRP A 214 3.63 -12.48 -11.22
C TRP A 214 3.47 -13.52 -10.10
N ILE A 215 3.15 -13.05 -8.90
CA ILE A 215 3.03 -13.88 -7.69
C ILE A 215 1.57 -13.92 -7.27
N ASN A 216 0.95 -15.08 -7.44
CA ASN A 216 -0.41 -15.35 -7.00
C ASN A 216 -0.39 -16.03 -5.63
N ILE A 217 -0.80 -15.32 -4.58
CA ILE A 217 -0.95 -15.89 -3.23
C ILE A 217 -2.27 -16.65 -3.17
N GLN A 218 -2.19 -17.98 -3.18
CA GLN A 218 -3.37 -18.85 -3.14
C GLN A 218 -4.14 -18.66 -1.84
N GLY A 219 -5.46 -18.44 -1.94
CA GLY A 219 -6.33 -18.15 -0.80
C GLY A 219 -6.18 -16.74 -0.21
N GLY A 220 -5.23 -15.93 -0.70
CA GLY A 220 -5.07 -14.55 -0.27
C GLY A 220 -6.18 -13.63 -0.79
N ASN A 221 -6.52 -12.57 -0.03
CA ASN A 221 -7.49 -11.55 -0.42
C ASN A 221 -6.92 -10.13 -0.31
N HIS A 222 -7.71 -9.12 -0.67
CA HIS A 222 -7.28 -7.71 -0.63
C HIS A 222 -6.99 -7.21 0.79
N SER A 223 -7.89 -7.48 1.72
CA SER A 223 -7.86 -6.91 3.07
C SER A 223 -6.72 -7.45 3.94
N GLN A 224 -6.16 -8.62 3.61
CA GLN A 224 -5.09 -9.22 4.41
C GLN A 224 -3.67 -8.73 4.07
N PHE A 225 -3.50 -7.87 3.05
CA PHE A 225 -2.21 -7.21 2.79
C PHE A 225 -1.82 -6.19 3.87
N GLY A 226 -2.75 -5.82 4.76
CA GLY A 226 -2.49 -5.01 5.94
C GLY A 226 -3.30 -5.47 7.16
N HIS A 227 -3.13 -4.81 8.30
CA HIS A 227 -3.86 -5.07 9.55
C HIS A 227 -5.05 -4.11 9.70
N TYR A 228 -6.10 -4.34 8.89
CA TYR A 228 -7.36 -3.59 8.94
C TYR A 228 -8.55 -4.54 8.75
N GLY A 229 -9.77 -4.02 8.80
CA GLY A 229 -10.98 -4.83 8.69
C GLY A 229 -11.23 -5.34 7.26
N HIS A 230 -12.19 -6.24 7.12
CA HIS A 230 -12.61 -6.75 5.81
C HIS A 230 -13.31 -5.64 5.02
N GLN A 231 -12.84 -5.39 3.79
CA GLN A 231 -13.41 -4.35 2.92
C GLN A 231 -14.64 -4.88 2.17
N LEU A 232 -15.55 -3.94 1.85
CA LEU A 232 -16.73 -4.24 1.04
C LEU A 232 -16.29 -4.76 -0.35
N PHE A 233 -16.96 -5.81 -0.80
CA PHE A 233 -16.70 -6.52 -2.06
C PHE A 233 -15.39 -7.34 -2.09
N ASP A 234 -14.59 -7.36 -1.01
CA ASP A 234 -13.45 -8.24 -0.96
C ASP A 234 -13.85 -9.72 -0.81
N GLY A 235 -13.07 -10.61 -1.40
CA GLY A 235 -13.27 -12.04 -1.28
C GLY A 235 -12.90 -12.58 0.11
N ARG A 236 -13.46 -13.74 0.46
CA ARG A 236 -13.12 -14.41 1.72
C ARG A 236 -11.74 -15.06 1.61
N ALA A 237 -10.84 -14.73 2.54
CA ALA A 237 -9.53 -15.36 2.55
C ALA A 237 -9.63 -16.87 2.87
N GLY A 238 -8.85 -17.67 2.18
CA GLY A 238 -8.65 -19.09 2.44
C GLY A 238 -7.44 -19.42 3.30
N ILE A 239 -6.59 -18.40 3.56
CA ILE A 239 -5.39 -18.50 4.40
C ILE A 239 -5.41 -17.43 5.50
N SER A 240 -4.54 -17.58 6.49
CA SER A 240 -4.41 -16.59 7.54
C SER A 240 -3.73 -15.31 7.04
N ARG A 241 -4.02 -14.15 7.69
CA ARG A 241 -3.33 -12.88 7.41
C ARG A 241 -1.81 -13.02 7.59
N LEU A 242 -1.38 -13.73 8.61
CA LEU A 242 0.04 -13.95 8.88
C LEU A 242 0.73 -14.68 7.72
N GLU A 243 0.08 -15.67 7.17
CA GLU A 243 0.57 -16.45 6.03
C GLU A 243 0.64 -15.59 4.77
N GLN A 244 -0.42 -14.87 4.43
CA GLN A 244 -0.42 -13.95 3.29
C GLN A 244 0.67 -12.88 3.41
N GLN A 245 0.84 -12.28 4.59
CA GLN A 245 1.87 -11.28 4.81
C GLN A 245 3.29 -11.88 4.80
N ARG A 246 3.47 -13.13 5.22
CA ARG A 246 4.76 -13.83 5.10
C ARG A 246 5.14 -14.02 3.63
N GLU A 247 4.19 -14.46 2.80
CA GLU A 247 4.41 -14.59 1.35
C GLU A 247 4.73 -13.23 0.72
N THR A 248 3.96 -12.20 1.03
CA THR A 248 4.19 -10.83 0.52
C THR A 248 5.56 -10.31 0.93
N ARG A 249 5.94 -10.47 2.20
CA ARG A 249 7.23 -10.03 2.72
C ARG A 249 8.38 -10.79 2.08
N ARG A 250 8.23 -12.10 1.84
CA ARG A 250 9.24 -12.90 1.15
C ARG A 250 9.56 -12.31 -0.23
N GLU A 251 8.57 -11.88 -0.99
CA GLU A 251 8.79 -11.28 -2.31
C GLU A 251 9.42 -9.88 -2.22
N LEU A 252 9.05 -9.09 -1.20
CA LEU A 252 9.71 -7.81 -0.92
C LEU A 252 11.20 -8.00 -0.60
N LEU A 253 11.52 -8.90 0.34
CA LEU A 253 12.89 -9.19 0.75
C LEU A 253 13.72 -9.77 -0.39
N LYS A 254 13.12 -10.66 -1.19
CA LYS A 254 13.80 -11.22 -2.36
C LYS A 254 14.25 -10.13 -3.32
N LEU A 255 13.36 -9.17 -3.63
CA LEU A 255 13.68 -8.09 -4.55
C LEU A 255 14.69 -7.08 -3.96
N LEU A 256 14.55 -6.75 -2.66
CA LEU A 256 15.52 -5.92 -1.95
C LEU A 256 16.92 -6.53 -1.99
N ASN A 257 17.04 -7.83 -1.72
CA ASN A 257 18.30 -8.54 -1.78
C ASN A 257 18.89 -8.60 -3.21
N GLU A 258 18.06 -8.81 -4.22
CA GLU A 258 18.50 -8.79 -5.63
C GLU A 258 19.11 -7.42 -6.01
N VAL A 259 18.48 -6.32 -5.58
CA VAL A 259 18.97 -4.95 -5.83
C VAL A 259 20.26 -4.70 -5.06
N ASP A 260 20.34 -5.11 -3.80
CA ASP A 260 21.51 -4.90 -2.94
C ASP A 260 22.73 -5.68 -3.46
N VAL A 261 22.55 -6.95 -3.82
CA VAL A 261 23.61 -7.79 -4.40
C VAL A 261 24.11 -7.23 -5.74
N ALA A 262 23.20 -6.81 -6.62
CA ALA A 262 23.57 -6.20 -7.90
C ALA A 262 24.40 -4.92 -7.70
N TYR A 263 24.06 -4.11 -6.71
CA TYR A 263 24.83 -2.91 -6.35
C TYR A 263 26.23 -3.25 -5.85
N VAL A 264 26.37 -4.23 -4.95
CA VAL A 264 27.67 -4.66 -4.42
C VAL A 264 28.59 -5.16 -5.54
N ILE A 265 28.06 -5.98 -6.46
CA ILE A 265 28.81 -6.49 -7.61
C ILE A 265 29.27 -5.34 -8.52
N GLN A 266 28.36 -4.40 -8.86
CA GLN A 266 28.69 -3.26 -9.69
C GLN A 266 29.80 -2.39 -9.06
N LYS A 267 29.75 -2.14 -7.76
CA LYS A 267 30.74 -1.35 -7.05
C LYS A 267 32.12 -1.99 -7.09
N HIS A 268 32.22 -3.30 -6.81
CA HIS A 268 33.49 -4.02 -6.87
C HIS A 268 34.08 -4.06 -8.29
N SER A 269 33.25 -4.10 -9.33
CA SER A 269 33.74 -4.07 -10.73
C SER A 269 34.27 -2.69 -11.17
N LEU A 270 33.96 -1.62 -10.44
CA LEU A 270 34.40 -0.25 -10.72
C LEU A 270 35.62 0.18 -9.88
N GLU A 271 35.97 -0.56 -8.81
CA GLU A 271 37.21 -0.32 -8.05
C GLU A 271 38.36 -0.98 -8.79
N PRO A 272 39.33 -0.21 -9.39
CA PRO A 272 40.50 -0.83 -10.02
C PRO A 272 41.28 -1.58 -8.94
N GLU A 273 41.69 -2.83 -9.27
CA GLU A 273 42.68 -3.56 -8.46
C GLU A 273 43.88 -2.64 -8.25
N THR A 274 44.04 -2.09 -7.06
CA THR A 274 45.30 -1.50 -6.64
C THR A 274 46.28 -2.67 -6.51
N VAL A 275 46.95 -2.99 -7.64
CA VAL A 275 48.10 -3.89 -7.67
C VAL A 275 49.14 -3.33 -6.70
N ARG A 276 49.38 -4.04 -5.63
CA ARG A 276 50.52 -3.82 -4.73
C ARG A 276 51.80 -4.40 -5.33
#